data_0bfb6c95a6259caf62a14296817224fb
#
_entry.id   0bfb6c95a6259caf62a14296817224fb
#
_cell.length_a   1.000
_cell.length_b   1.000
_cell.length_c   1.000
_cell.angle_alpha   90.00
_cell.angle_beta   90.00
_cell.angle_gamma   90.00
#
_symmetry.space_group_name_H-M   'P 1'
#
loop_
_entity.id
_entity.type
_entity.pdbx_description
1 polymer ?
#
loop_
_entity_poly.entity_id
_entity_poly.type
_entity_poly.pdbx_seq_one_letter_code
_entity_poly.pdbx_strand_id
1 'polypeptide(L)'
;KWFISGAAHPHCKVAIVIGVTDPDGPAHRRQSMVLVPLDTPGVAVVRDLPVMQHYSAEGHCELTFRDVHVPATNLILDEGAGFAIAQARLGPGRVHHCMRSIGQCELALELMCARAAERRTFGKYLHQHGTVAEWIALSRIEIEQARLLVLKAAWLMDRAGPKAAAHEIAMIKALVPRVQTTVCDRAMQTFGAMGLSADTPLAMLWTWGRVLRVADGPDEVHLRSVAKQEMQRSVERRDALDAFLAPGANGVRAAT
;
A
#
# COMPACT_ATOMS: atom_id res chain seq x y z
N LYS A 1 19.22 -8.19 -7.74
CA LYS A 1 18.06 -7.44 -7.24
C LYS A 1 16.98 -7.38 -8.30
N TRP A 2 15.75 -7.55 -7.92
CA TRP A 2 14.64 -7.68 -8.87
C TRP A 2 13.53 -6.68 -8.57
N PHE A 3 12.87 -6.18 -9.63
CA PHE A 3 11.77 -5.21 -9.56
C PHE A 3 12.17 -3.89 -8.87
N ILE A 4 13.31 -3.34 -9.28
CA ILE A 4 13.88 -2.12 -8.70
C ILE A 4 13.31 -0.90 -9.40
N SER A 5 12.45 -0.16 -8.68
CA SER A 5 11.79 1.03 -9.21
C SER A 5 12.78 2.16 -9.46
N GLY A 6 12.63 2.83 -10.60
CA GLY A 6 13.40 4.00 -10.99
C GLY A 6 14.70 3.70 -11.74
N ALA A 7 15.15 2.45 -11.81
CA ALA A 7 16.46 2.14 -12.36
C ALA A 7 16.56 2.27 -13.89
N ALA A 8 15.44 2.27 -14.63
CA ALA A 8 15.42 2.53 -16.06
C ALA A 8 15.35 4.01 -16.41
N HIS A 9 15.06 4.89 -15.45
CA HIS A 9 14.96 6.31 -15.72
C HIS A 9 16.32 6.88 -16.13
N PRO A 10 16.44 7.65 -17.23
CA PRO A 10 17.72 8.13 -17.76
C PRO A 10 18.48 9.05 -16.78
N HIS A 11 17.79 9.67 -15.84
CA HIS A 11 18.39 10.49 -14.80
C HIS A 11 18.72 9.72 -13.51
N CYS A 12 18.43 8.42 -13.44
CA CYS A 12 18.83 7.60 -12.31
C CYS A 12 20.35 7.36 -12.36
N LYS A 13 21.08 7.83 -11.34
CA LYS A 13 22.54 7.75 -11.26
C LYS A 13 23.04 6.90 -10.10
N VAL A 14 22.19 6.69 -9.10
CA VAL A 14 22.58 6.02 -7.85
C VAL A 14 21.49 5.04 -7.42
N ALA A 15 21.89 3.85 -7.02
CA ALA A 15 21.05 2.89 -6.32
C ALA A 15 21.31 2.95 -4.81
N ILE A 16 20.24 2.91 -4.01
CA ILE A 16 20.32 2.64 -2.59
C ILE A 16 20.20 1.12 -2.42
N VAL A 17 21.31 0.48 -2.07
CA VAL A 17 21.40 -0.98 -1.98
C VAL A 17 21.36 -1.41 -0.53
N ILE A 18 20.37 -2.22 -0.14
CA ILE A 18 20.35 -2.92 1.13
C ILE A 18 20.92 -4.33 0.94
N GLY A 19 21.88 -4.71 1.77
CA GLY A 19 22.53 -6.01 1.76
C GLY A 19 22.76 -6.54 3.17
N VAL A 20 22.94 -7.86 3.27
CA VAL A 20 23.32 -8.51 4.52
C VAL A 20 24.83 -8.33 4.70
N THR A 21 25.23 -7.72 5.80
CA THR A 21 26.64 -7.49 6.17
C THR A 21 27.07 -8.34 7.36
N ASP A 22 26.14 -8.69 8.25
CA ASP A 22 26.38 -9.57 9.40
C ASP A 22 25.25 -10.61 9.50
N PRO A 23 25.38 -11.78 8.84
CA PRO A 23 24.33 -12.82 8.85
C PRO A 23 24.08 -13.42 10.23
N ASP A 24 25.07 -13.43 11.10
CA ASP A 24 25.01 -14.05 12.43
C ASP A 24 24.62 -13.05 13.53
N GLY A 25 24.59 -11.78 13.21
CA GLY A 25 24.25 -10.69 14.12
C GLY A 25 22.77 -10.68 14.54
N PRO A 26 22.40 -9.75 15.43
CA PRO A 26 21.01 -9.56 15.85
C PRO A 26 20.07 -9.28 14.65
N ALA A 27 18.90 -9.88 14.60
CA ALA A 27 17.99 -9.91 13.45
C ALA A 27 17.74 -8.53 12.80
N HIS A 28 17.68 -7.46 13.60
CA HIS A 28 17.44 -6.09 13.11
C HIS A 28 18.72 -5.32 12.76
N ARG A 29 19.90 -5.95 12.90
CA ARG A 29 21.23 -5.36 12.59
C ARG A 29 21.99 -6.14 11.53
N ARG A 30 21.37 -7.09 10.87
CA ARG A 30 22.01 -7.92 9.84
C ARG A 30 22.26 -7.21 8.54
N GLN A 31 21.52 -6.12 8.26
CA GLN A 31 21.56 -5.42 6.98
C GLN A 31 22.15 -4.04 7.13
N SER A 32 22.94 -3.65 6.14
CA SER A 32 23.43 -2.29 5.94
C SER A 32 22.87 -1.71 4.64
N MET A 33 22.94 -0.40 4.51
CA MET A 33 22.44 0.32 3.35
C MET A 33 23.56 1.17 2.77
N VAL A 34 23.83 1.02 1.47
CA VAL A 34 24.97 1.60 0.78
C VAL A 34 24.53 2.31 -0.50
N LEU A 35 25.10 3.48 -0.77
CA LEU A 35 24.94 4.19 -2.04
C LEU A 35 25.89 3.58 -3.09
N VAL A 36 25.32 3.14 -4.20
CA VAL A 36 26.06 2.55 -5.32
C VAL A 36 25.76 3.33 -6.60
N PRO A 37 26.71 4.09 -7.16
CA PRO A 37 26.53 4.68 -8.49
C PRO A 37 26.28 3.59 -9.54
N LEU A 38 25.34 3.84 -10.45
CA LEU A 38 24.93 2.83 -11.45
C LEU A 38 26.00 2.57 -12.51
N ASP A 39 26.96 3.47 -12.68
CA ASP A 39 28.13 3.34 -13.56
C ASP A 39 29.31 2.63 -12.90
N THR A 40 29.19 2.18 -11.66
CA THR A 40 30.24 1.43 -10.95
C THR A 40 30.49 0.09 -11.66
N PRO A 41 31.77 -0.29 -11.92
CA PRO A 41 32.09 -1.58 -12.48
C PRO A 41 31.45 -2.73 -11.70
N GLY A 42 30.85 -3.68 -12.42
CA GLY A 42 30.12 -4.81 -11.81
C GLY A 42 28.61 -4.57 -11.58
N VAL A 43 28.13 -3.34 -11.73
CA VAL A 43 26.70 -3.03 -11.76
C VAL A 43 26.17 -3.17 -13.19
N ALA A 44 25.05 -3.89 -13.36
CA ALA A 44 24.35 -3.96 -14.64
C ALA A 44 22.85 -3.88 -14.44
N VAL A 45 22.20 -3.02 -15.23
CA VAL A 45 20.76 -3.04 -15.45
C VAL A 45 20.49 -4.08 -16.53
N VAL A 46 19.92 -5.22 -16.15
CA VAL A 46 19.77 -6.38 -17.05
C VAL A 46 18.60 -6.17 -18.01
N ARG A 47 17.46 -5.73 -17.48
CA ARG A 47 16.23 -5.46 -18.25
C ARG A 47 15.24 -4.63 -17.45
N ASP A 48 14.35 -3.95 -18.14
CA ASP A 48 13.14 -3.39 -17.57
C ASP A 48 12.03 -4.44 -17.51
N LEU A 49 11.21 -4.39 -16.49
CA LEU A 49 10.14 -5.34 -16.19
C LEU A 49 8.79 -4.61 -16.25
N PRO A 50 7.87 -5.04 -17.12
CA PRO A 50 6.54 -4.44 -17.14
C PRO A 50 5.74 -4.80 -15.88
N VAL A 51 4.95 -3.85 -15.40
CA VAL A 51 3.95 -4.08 -14.37
C VAL A 51 2.65 -4.50 -15.05
N MET A 52 2.28 -5.78 -14.95
CA MET A 52 1.08 -6.33 -15.62
C MET A 52 0.99 -5.90 -17.10
N GLN A 53 2.09 -6.07 -17.83
CA GLN A 53 2.28 -5.69 -19.24
C GLN A 53 2.38 -4.17 -19.52
N HIS A 54 2.38 -3.32 -18.50
CA HIS A 54 2.59 -1.87 -18.64
C HIS A 54 4.00 -1.47 -18.23
N TYR A 55 4.72 -0.78 -19.10
CA TYR A 55 6.00 -0.15 -18.77
C TYR A 55 5.73 1.21 -18.14
N SER A 56 6.35 1.49 -16.99
CA SER A 56 6.34 2.83 -16.40
C SER A 56 7.55 3.64 -16.89
N ALA A 57 7.43 4.96 -16.89
CA ALA A 57 8.51 5.85 -17.30
C ALA A 57 9.76 5.73 -16.41
N GLU A 58 9.56 5.38 -15.12
CA GLU A 58 10.65 5.15 -14.17
C GLU A 58 11.29 3.77 -14.34
N GLY A 59 10.56 2.82 -14.90
CA GLY A 59 10.93 1.43 -15.02
C GLY A 59 10.98 0.65 -13.70
N HIS A 60 10.93 -0.66 -13.81
CA HIS A 60 11.14 -1.60 -12.70
C HIS A 60 12.15 -2.65 -13.16
N CYS A 61 13.41 -2.46 -12.81
CA CYS A 61 14.48 -3.22 -13.45
C CYS A 61 14.95 -4.43 -12.64
N GLU A 62 15.49 -5.37 -13.36
CA GLU A 62 16.38 -6.38 -12.81
C GLU A 62 17.82 -5.83 -12.85
N LEU A 63 18.48 -5.80 -11.68
CA LEU A 63 19.87 -5.37 -11.53
C LEU A 63 20.73 -6.50 -11.01
N THR A 64 21.96 -6.57 -11.50
CA THR A 64 22.99 -7.43 -10.93
C THR A 64 24.14 -6.61 -10.38
N PHE A 65 24.75 -7.12 -9.32
CA PHE A 65 25.91 -6.56 -8.65
C PHE A 65 26.92 -7.69 -8.50
N ARG A 66 28.09 -7.58 -9.16
CA ARG A 66 29.15 -8.59 -9.14
C ARG A 66 30.47 -7.90 -8.83
N ASP A 67 31.07 -8.26 -7.72
CA ASP A 67 32.36 -7.71 -7.28
C ASP A 67 32.40 -6.16 -7.32
N VAL A 68 31.30 -5.55 -6.86
CA VAL A 68 31.13 -4.09 -6.85
C VAL A 68 31.86 -3.52 -5.64
N HIS A 69 32.79 -2.60 -5.89
CA HIS A 69 33.51 -1.88 -4.85
C HIS A 69 33.12 -0.42 -4.85
N VAL A 70 32.77 0.10 -3.67
CA VAL A 70 32.48 1.52 -3.43
C VAL A 70 33.21 2.01 -2.20
N PRO A 71 33.49 3.31 -2.09
CA PRO A 71 34.11 3.87 -0.88
C PRO A 71 33.27 3.58 0.38
N ALA A 72 33.94 3.33 1.51
CA ALA A 72 33.24 3.11 2.79
C ALA A 72 32.36 4.30 3.21
N THR A 73 32.68 5.50 2.73
CA THR A 73 31.87 6.72 2.93
C THR A 73 30.48 6.67 2.27
N ASN A 74 30.23 5.71 1.38
CA ASN A 74 28.92 5.49 0.78
C ASN A 74 27.97 4.70 1.69
N LEU A 75 28.45 4.19 2.83
CA LEU A 75 27.60 3.59 3.86
C LEU A 75 26.67 4.65 4.45
N ILE A 76 25.38 4.35 4.49
CA ILE A 76 24.37 5.26 5.07
C ILE A 76 24.25 4.97 6.57
N LEU A 77 24.55 5.95 7.39
CA LEU A 77 24.68 5.82 8.85
C LEU A 77 25.77 4.80 9.22
N ASP A 78 25.41 3.76 9.96
CA ASP A 78 26.31 2.74 10.47
C ASP A 78 26.05 1.36 9.86
N GLU A 79 27.02 0.48 9.98
CA GLU A 79 26.84 -0.93 9.67
C GLU A 79 25.74 -1.54 10.55
N GLY A 80 24.88 -2.33 9.95
CA GLY A 80 23.70 -2.90 10.61
C GLY A 80 22.51 -1.95 10.76
N ALA A 81 22.57 -0.71 10.26
CA ALA A 81 21.48 0.26 10.34
C ALA A 81 20.42 0.12 9.22
N GLY A 82 20.65 -0.74 8.23
CA GLY A 82 19.79 -0.83 7.03
C GLY A 82 18.32 -1.07 7.31
N PHE A 83 17.99 -1.93 8.27
CA PHE A 83 16.59 -2.18 8.66
C PHE A 83 15.94 -0.92 9.28
N ALA A 84 16.63 -0.23 10.18
CA ALA A 84 16.12 0.97 10.83
C ALA A 84 15.89 2.11 9.82
N ILE A 85 16.82 2.32 8.89
CA ILE A 85 16.70 3.29 7.79
C ILE A 85 15.47 2.97 6.92
N ALA A 86 15.32 1.71 6.52
CA ALA A 86 14.18 1.28 5.71
C ALA A 86 12.85 1.54 6.43
N GLN A 87 12.72 1.20 7.71
CA GLN A 87 11.48 1.41 8.47
C GLN A 87 11.15 2.90 8.67
N ALA A 88 12.16 3.75 8.91
CA ALA A 88 11.96 5.20 9.01
C ALA A 88 11.38 5.80 7.73
N ARG A 89 11.80 5.32 6.55
CA ARG A 89 11.29 5.75 5.24
C ARG A 89 9.91 5.17 4.92
N LEU A 90 9.70 3.88 5.23
CA LEU A 90 8.49 3.14 4.80
C LEU A 90 7.22 3.58 5.55
N GLY A 91 7.32 4.03 6.81
CA GLY A 91 6.17 4.51 7.58
C GLY A 91 5.44 5.66 6.86
N PRO A 92 6.08 6.82 6.68
CA PRO A 92 5.52 7.95 5.92
C PRO A 92 5.16 7.60 4.47
N GLY A 93 5.99 6.80 3.80
CA GLY A 93 5.75 6.34 2.42
C GLY A 93 4.43 5.59 2.27
N ARG A 94 4.07 4.74 3.23
CA ARG A 94 2.80 4.00 3.23
C ARG A 94 1.59 4.92 3.34
N VAL A 95 1.65 5.96 4.18
CA VAL A 95 0.58 6.98 4.27
C VAL A 95 0.43 7.73 2.95
N HIS A 96 1.56 8.15 2.35
CA HIS A 96 1.57 8.80 1.03
C HIS A 96 0.94 7.93 -0.06
N HIS A 97 1.32 6.65 -0.14
CA HIS A 97 0.74 5.72 -1.11
C HIS A 97 -0.77 5.57 -0.91
N CYS A 98 -1.24 5.44 0.31
CA CYS A 98 -2.67 5.31 0.59
C CYS A 98 -3.45 6.58 0.25
N MET A 99 -2.92 7.77 0.55
CA MET A 99 -3.59 9.02 0.19
C MET A 99 -3.67 9.21 -1.33
N ARG A 100 -2.59 8.90 -2.06
CA ARG A 100 -2.60 8.91 -3.53
C ARG A 100 -3.64 7.94 -4.09
N SER A 101 -3.76 6.74 -3.52
CA SER A 101 -4.77 5.75 -3.91
C SER A 101 -6.19 6.27 -3.72
N ILE A 102 -6.46 7.01 -2.65
CA ILE A 102 -7.77 7.65 -2.44
C ILE A 102 -8.08 8.65 -3.57
N GLY A 103 -7.11 9.48 -3.97
CA GLY A 103 -7.28 10.38 -5.12
C GLY A 103 -7.57 9.61 -6.43
N GLN A 104 -6.95 8.45 -6.61
CA GLN A 104 -7.22 7.58 -7.76
C GLN A 104 -8.62 6.95 -7.70
N CYS A 105 -9.11 6.62 -6.51
CA CYS A 105 -10.49 6.16 -6.31
C CYS A 105 -11.51 7.27 -6.63
N GLU A 106 -11.23 8.52 -6.24
CA GLU A 106 -12.08 9.67 -6.58
C GLU A 106 -12.21 9.82 -8.09
N LEU A 107 -11.09 9.82 -8.81
CA LEU A 107 -11.10 9.90 -10.27
C LEU A 107 -11.90 8.74 -10.90
N ALA A 108 -11.72 7.51 -10.41
CA ALA A 108 -12.46 6.36 -10.91
C ALA A 108 -13.97 6.48 -10.66
N LEU A 109 -14.37 6.99 -9.50
CA LEU A 109 -15.78 7.24 -9.16
C LEU A 109 -16.38 8.36 -10.02
N GLU A 110 -15.66 9.45 -10.23
CA GLU A 110 -16.10 10.55 -11.12
C GLU A 110 -16.33 10.05 -12.55
N LEU A 111 -15.37 9.30 -13.10
CA LEU A 111 -15.51 8.68 -14.42
C LEU A 111 -16.69 7.73 -14.48
N MET A 112 -16.90 6.90 -13.46
CA MET A 112 -18.05 5.99 -13.36
C MET A 112 -19.36 6.76 -13.36
N CYS A 113 -19.49 7.83 -12.59
CA CYS A 113 -20.68 8.68 -12.53
C CYS A 113 -20.96 9.38 -13.87
N ALA A 114 -19.94 9.99 -14.49
CA ALA A 114 -20.07 10.61 -15.80
C ALA A 114 -20.58 9.61 -16.85
N ARG A 115 -19.93 8.45 -16.94
CA ARG A 115 -20.36 7.38 -17.86
C ARG A 115 -21.80 6.92 -17.58
N ALA A 116 -22.15 6.76 -16.31
CA ALA A 116 -23.48 6.30 -15.91
C ALA A 116 -24.59 7.32 -16.23
N ALA A 117 -24.25 8.62 -16.28
CA ALA A 117 -25.17 9.69 -16.65
C ALA A 117 -25.37 9.81 -18.17
N GLU A 118 -24.39 9.40 -18.98
CA GLU A 118 -24.44 9.56 -20.45
C GLU A 118 -24.96 8.30 -21.17
N ARG A 119 -24.48 7.14 -20.76
CA ARG A 119 -24.74 5.88 -21.46
C ARG A 119 -26.15 5.35 -21.17
N ARG A 120 -26.86 5.01 -22.23
CA ARG A 120 -28.19 4.33 -22.14
C ARG A 120 -28.10 2.88 -22.61
N THR A 121 -28.75 2.00 -21.87
CA THR A 121 -28.91 0.58 -22.21
C THR A 121 -30.32 0.13 -21.79
N PHE A 122 -30.95 -0.75 -22.54
CA PHE A 122 -32.28 -1.25 -22.23
C PHE A 122 -33.31 -0.13 -21.93
N GLY A 123 -33.25 0.97 -22.69
CA GLY A 123 -34.19 2.08 -22.62
C GLY A 123 -33.97 3.11 -21.52
N LYS A 124 -32.97 2.95 -20.62
CA LYS A 124 -32.70 3.86 -19.51
C LYS A 124 -31.20 4.14 -19.36
N TYR A 125 -30.84 5.19 -18.62
CA TYR A 125 -29.43 5.51 -18.31
C TYR A 125 -28.83 4.47 -17.37
N LEU A 126 -27.50 4.29 -17.42
CA LEU A 126 -26.82 3.28 -16.59
C LEU A 126 -27.05 3.50 -15.09
N HIS A 127 -27.04 4.75 -14.61
CA HIS A 127 -27.30 5.07 -13.19
C HIS A 127 -28.73 4.69 -12.72
N GLN A 128 -29.65 4.46 -13.63
CA GLN A 128 -31.03 4.02 -13.33
C GLN A 128 -31.13 2.49 -13.18
N HIS A 129 -30.05 1.74 -13.43
CA HIS A 129 -29.95 0.33 -13.12
C HIS A 129 -29.49 0.15 -11.68
N GLY A 130 -30.23 -0.64 -10.88
CA GLY A 130 -29.95 -0.80 -9.44
C GLY A 130 -28.52 -1.19 -9.12
N THR A 131 -27.94 -2.10 -9.89
CA THR A 131 -26.54 -2.53 -9.70
C THR A 131 -25.55 -1.38 -9.86
N VAL A 132 -25.72 -0.52 -10.87
CA VAL A 132 -24.80 0.63 -11.08
C VAL A 132 -24.99 1.69 -10.00
N ALA A 133 -26.23 1.96 -9.60
CA ALA A 133 -26.52 2.86 -8.48
C ALA A 133 -25.90 2.37 -7.17
N GLU A 134 -25.99 1.06 -6.91
CA GLU A 134 -25.35 0.43 -5.75
C GLU A 134 -23.81 0.55 -5.80
N TRP A 135 -23.18 0.29 -6.95
CA TRP A 135 -21.73 0.45 -7.11
C TRP A 135 -21.27 1.87 -6.83
N ILE A 136 -22.00 2.88 -7.31
CA ILE A 136 -21.68 4.30 -7.03
C ILE A 136 -21.77 4.57 -5.52
N ALA A 137 -22.84 4.13 -4.85
CA ALA A 137 -23.05 4.36 -3.43
C ALA A 137 -22.00 3.66 -2.57
N LEU A 138 -21.74 2.37 -2.81
CA LEU A 138 -20.73 1.60 -2.08
C LEU A 138 -19.33 2.17 -2.30
N SER A 139 -18.98 2.61 -3.52
CA SER A 139 -17.68 3.21 -3.80
C SER A 139 -17.49 4.49 -2.99
N ARG A 140 -18.49 5.35 -2.89
CA ARG A 140 -18.43 6.56 -2.05
C ARG A 140 -18.22 6.21 -0.57
N ILE A 141 -18.96 5.26 -0.05
CA ILE A 141 -18.86 4.82 1.35
C ILE A 141 -17.45 4.28 1.64
N GLU A 142 -16.96 3.39 0.80
CA GLU A 142 -15.64 2.77 0.96
C GLU A 142 -14.50 3.79 0.86
N ILE A 143 -14.59 4.76 -0.04
CA ILE A 143 -13.62 5.86 -0.17
C ILE A 143 -13.56 6.71 1.10
N GLU A 144 -14.72 7.09 1.66
CA GLU A 144 -14.76 7.92 2.87
C GLU A 144 -14.24 7.17 4.10
N GLN A 145 -14.59 5.90 4.26
CA GLN A 145 -14.04 5.06 5.33
C GLN A 145 -12.50 4.97 5.23
N ALA A 146 -11.99 4.73 4.03
CA ALA A 146 -10.55 4.65 3.78
C ALA A 146 -9.85 6.00 4.04
N ARG A 147 -10.44 7.10 3.58
CA ARG A 147 -9.94 8.47 3.78
C ARG A 147 -9.81 8.82 5.26
N LEU A 148 -10.87 8.61 6.03
CA LEU A 148 -10.87 8.91 7.45
C LEU A 148 -9.80 8.11 8.22
N LEU A 149 -9.59 6.85 7.86
CA LEU A 149 -8.56 6.03 8.46
C LEU A 149 -7.15 6.52 8.10
N VAL A 150 -6.92 6.97 6.85
CA VAL A 150 -5.63 7.55 6.43
C VAL A 150 -5.37 8.88 7.13
N LEU A 151 -6.38 9.74 7.26
CA LEU A 151 -6.26 10.99 8.00
C LEU A 151 -5.96 10.75 9.47
N LYS A 152 -6.57 9.74 10.10
CA LYS A 152 -6.24 9.31 11.47
C LYS A 152 -4.78 8.87 11.57
N ALA A 153 -4.28 8.06 10.63
CA ALA A 153 -2.89 7.61 10.63
C ALA A 153 -1.91 8.79 10.49
N ALA A 154 -2.20 9.74 9.60
CA ALA A 154 -1.41 10.95 9.40
C ALA A 154 -1.40 11.82 10.66
N TRP A 155 -2.56 12.07 11.26
CA TRP A 155 -2.69 12.85 12.48
C TRP A 155 -1.92 12.23 13.66
N LEU A 156 -1.99 10.91 13.84
CA LEU A 156 -1.23 10.23 14.89
C LEU A 156 0.28 10.33 14.63
N MET A 157 0.70 10.24 13.38
CA MET A 157 2.11 10.37 13.00
C MET A 157 2.63 11.78 13.31
N ASP A 158 1.86 12.82 13.03
CA ASP A 158 2.22 14.21 13.34
C ASP A 158 2.28 14.47 14.85
N ARG A 159 1.39 13.87 15.62
CA ARG A 159 1.28 14.08 17.07
C ARG A 159 2.27 13.27 17.89
N ALA A 160 2.53 12.03 17.52
CA ALA A 160 3.25 11.06 18.35
C ALA A 160 4.30 10.23 17.59
N GLY A 161 4.52 10.55 16.33
CA GLY A 161 5.52 9.91 15.47
C GLY A 161 5.10 8.58 14.85
N PRO A 162 5.93 8.05 13.92
CA PRO A 162 5.58 6.86 13.12
C PRO A 162 5.37 5.60 13.95
N LYS A 163 6.04 5.47 15.10
CA LYS A 163 5.90 4.31 15.99
C LYS A 163 4.52 4.24 16.62
N ALA A 164 3.97 5.39 17.05
CA ALA A 164 2.63 5.46 17.61
C ALA A 164 1.55 5.19 16.56
N ALA A 165 1.77 5.61 15.31
CA ALA A 165 0.85 5.39 14.19
C ALA A 165 0.99 4.01 13.53
N ALA A 166 1.87 3.13 14.00
CA ALA A 166 2.21 1.87 13.34
C ALA A 166 0.99 0.95 13.11
N HIS A 167 0.02 0.98 14.02
CA HIS A 167 -1.22 0.20 13.91
C HIS A 167 -2.10 0.72 12.77
N GLU A 168 -2.36 2.01 12.75
CA GLU A 168 -3.15 2.67 11.72
C GLU A 168 -2.47 2.56 10.35
N ILE A 169 -1.14 2.68 10.29
CA ILE A 169 -0.37 2.47 9.05
C ILE A 169 -0.54 1.05 8.53
N ALA A 170 -0.56 0.03 9.39
CA ALA A 170 -0.82 -1.34 8.97
C ALA A 170 -2.26 -1.51 8.46
N MET A 171 -3.25 -0.91 9.14
CA MET A 171 -4.65 -0.97 8.72
C MET A 171 -4.87 -0.32 7.35
N ILE A 172 -4.37 0.90 7.12
CA ILE A 172 -4.55 1.59 5.83
C ILE A 172 -3.87 0.84 4.69
N LYS A 173 -2.71 0.26 4.91
CA LYS A 173 -1.99 -0.51 3.88
C LYS A 173 -2.73 -1.80 3.48
N ALA A 174 -3.45 -2.43 4.39
CA ALA A 174 -4.29 -3.59 4.08
C ALA A 174 -5.62 -3.18 3.44
N LEU A 175 -6.21 -2.04 3.82
CA LEU A 175 -7.53 -1.60 3.39
C LEU A 175 -7.50 -0.86 2.04
N VAL A 176 -6.71 0.22 1.96
CA VAL A 176 -6.82 1.21 0.87
C VAL A 176 -6.55 0.63 -0.51
N PRO A 177 -5.53 -0.23 -0.73
CA PRO A 177 -5.32 -0.84 -2.04
C PRO A 177 -6.46 -1.77 -2.48
N ARG A 178 -7.17 -2.40 -1.54
CA ARG A 178 -8.36 -3.21 -1.84
C ARG A 178 -9.52 -2.32 -2.26
N VAL A 179 -9.75 -1.22 -1.55
CA VAL A 179 -10.76 -0.22 -1.95
C VAL A 179 -10.47 0.28 -3.36
N GLN A 180 -9.21 0.62 -3.67
CA GLN A 180 -8.82 1.08 -4.99
C GLN A 180 -9.12 0.04 -6.07
N THR A 181 -8.73 -1.22 -5.89
CA THR A 181 -9.02 -2.26 -6.88
C THR A 181 -10.52 -2.46 -7.06
N THR A 182 -11.31 -2.42 -5.99
CA THR A 182 -12.77 -2.60 -6.04
C THR A 182 -13.47 -1.43 -6.74
N VAL A 183 -13.12 -0.19 -6.40
CA VAL A 183 -13.72 1.00 -7.03
C VAL A 183 -13.36 1.09 -8.51
N CYS A 184 -12.08 0.85 -8.85
CA CYS A 184 -11.65 0.82 -10.25
C CYS A 184 -12.33 -0.30 -11.05
N ASP A 185 -12.50 -1.49 -10.47
CA ASP A 185 -13.18 -2.62 -11.11
C ASP A 185 -14.64 -2.28 -11.45
N ARG A 186 -15.38 -1.70 -10.50
CA ARG A 186 -16.75 -1.21 -10.74
C ARG A 186 -16.81 -0.15 -11.84
N ALA A 187 -15.86 0.78 -11.86
CA ALA A 187 -15.75 1.79 -12.90
C ALA A 187 -15.44 1.17 -14.27
N MET A 188 -14.47 0.27 -14.35
CA MET A 188 -14.14 -0.48 -15.57
C MET A 188 -15.36 -1.23 -16.11
N GLN A 189 -16.09 -1.93 -15.24
CA GLN A 189 -17.30 -2.66 -15.61
C GLN A 189 -18.39 -1.71 -16.16
N THR A 190 -18.54 -0.51 -15.59
CA THR A 190 -19.49 0.52 -16.06
C THR A 190 -19.11 1.05 -17.45
N PHE A 191 -17.83 1.12 -17.79
CA PHE A 191 -17.34 1.51 -19.11
C PHE A 191 -17.41 0.38 -20.13
N GLY A 192 -17.47 -0.89 -19.69
CA GLY A 192 -17.37 -2.06 -20.56
C GLY A 192 -16.00 -2.18 -21.22
N ALA A 193 -15.90 -2.59 -22.46
CA ALA A 193 -14.62 -2.79 -23.16
C ALA A 193 -13.70 -1.54 -23.15
N MET A 194 -14.28 -0.34 -23.20
CA MET A 194 -13.51 0.91 -23.09
C MET A 194 -12.77 1.01 -21.75
N GLY A 195 -13.34 0.51 -20.64
CA GLY A 195 -12.71 0.48 -19.33
C GLY A 195 -11.46 -0.42 -19.25
N LEU A 196 -11.31 -1.35 -20.20
CA LEU A 196 -10.16 -2.24 -20.31
C LEU A 196 -9.08 -1.70 -21.26
N SER A 197 -9.42 -0.66 -22.03
CA SER A 197 -8.53 -0.07 -23.04
C SER A 197 -7.72 1.09 -22.47
N ALA A 198 -6.76 1.58 -23.27
CA ALA A 198 -5.98 2.78 -22.96
C ALA A 198 -6.76 4.10 -23.15
N ASP A 199 -8.02 4.05 -23.64
CA ASP A 199 -8.86 5.22 -23.80
C ASP A 199 -9.35 5.79 -22.45
N THR A 200 -9.23 5.01 -21.38
CA THR A 200 -9.46 5.44 -20.00
C THR A 200 -8.28 5.10 -19.11
N PRO A 201 -8.02 5.83 -18.03
CA PRO A 201 -6.95 5.49 -17.09
C PRO A 201 -7.31 4.30 -16.17
N LEU A 202 -8.52 3.76 -16.25
CA LEU A 202 -9.08 2.84 -15.25
C LEU A 202 -8.28 1.56 -15.07
N ALA A 203 -7.87 0.92 -16.19
CA ALA A 203 -7.06 -0.29 -16.14
C ALA A 203 -5.70 -0.05 -15.46
N MET A 204 -5.06 1.11 -15.72
CA MET A 204 -3.82 1.49 -15.06
C MET A 204 -4.04 1.79 -13.57
N LEU A 205 -5.11 2.49 -13.20
CA LEU A 205 -5.45 2.77 -11.80
C LEU A 205 -5.71 1.46 -11.03
N TRP A 206 -6.41 0.52 -11.63
CA TRP A 206 -6.61 -0.82 -11.07
C TRP A 206 -5.30 -1.57 -10.87
N THR A 207 -4.43 -1.54 -11.89
CA THR A 207 -3.09 -2.16 -11.84
C THR A 207 -2.28 -1.62 -10.65
N TRP A 208 -2.25 -0.31 -10.44
CA TRP A 208 -1.53 0.29 -9.31
C TRP A 208 -2.15 -0.07 -7.96
N GLY A 209 -3.47 -0.17 -7.86
CA GLY A 209 -4.14 -0.71 -6.67
C GLY A 209 -3.67 -2.13 -6.37
N ARG A 210 -3.54 -2.98 -7.40
CA ARG A 210 -3.04 -4.35 -7.23
C ARG A 210 -1.56 -4.39 -6.84
N VAL A 211 -0.73 -3.53 -7.40
CA VAL A 211 0.69 -3.39 -7.05
C VAL A 211 0.86 -3.05 -5.58
N LEU A 212 0.10 -2.10 -5.06
CA LEU A 212 0.19 -1.67 -3.66
C LEU A 212 -0.20 -2.74 -2.66
N ARG A 213 -0.87 -3.81 -3.06
CA ARG A 213 -1.12 -4.98 -2.19
C ARG A 213 0.13 -5.85 -1.98
N VAL A 214 1.21 -5.58 -2.72
CA VAL A 214 2.49 -6.29 -2.61
C VAL A 214 3.61 -5.32 -2.18
N ALA A 215 3.65 -4.13 -2.79
CA ALA A 215 4.67 -3.11 -2.52
C ALA A 215 4.61 -2.59 -1.08
N ASP A 216 5.76 -2.23 -0.52
CA ASP A 216 5.92 -1.73 0.86
C ASP A 216 5.40 -2.67 1.95
N GLY A 217 5.39 -3.95 1.65
CA GLY A 217 4.88 -5.04 2.47
C GLY A 217 3.52 -5.56 1.97
N PRO A 218 3.39 -6.88 1.80
CA PRO A 218 2.15 -7.49 1.32
C PRO A 218 1.03 -7.39 2.37
N ASP A 219 -0.22 -7.53 1.89
CA ASP A 219 -1.43 -7.49 2.73
C ASP A 219 -1.30 -8.37 3.98
N GLU A 220 -0.74 -9.57 3.83
CA GLU A 220 -0.62 -10.59 4.88
C GLU A 220 0.28 -10.12 6.04
N VAL A 221 1.35 -9.39 5.73
CA VAL A 221 2.26 -8.83 6.76
C VAL A 221 1.53 -7.75 7.56
N HIS A 222 0.76 -6.90 6.89
CA HIS A 222 0.01 -5.84 7.55
C HIS A 222 -1.15 -6.40 8.39
N LEU A 223 -1.92 -7.35 7.85
CA LEU A 223 -3.00 -8.02 8.58
C LEU A 223 -2.49 -8.76 9.81
N ARG A 224 -1.35 -9.48 9.69
CA ARG A 224 -0.69 -10.10 10.84
C ARG A 224 -0.30 -9.06 11.90
N SER A 225 0.21 -7.90 11.50
CA SER A 225 0.56 -6.82 12.43
C SER A 225 -0.66 -6.30 13.17
N VAL A 226 -1.77 -6.06 12.47
CA VAL A 226 -3.04 -5.63 13.07
C VAL A 226 -3.53 -6.66 14.08
N ALA A 227 -3.61 -7.93 13.69
CA ALA A 227 -4.08 -9.01 14.57
C ALA A 227 -3.22 -9.15 15.83
N LYS A 228 -1.88 -9.07 15.68
CA LYS A 228 -0.95 -9.12 16.82
C LYS A 228 -1.22 -7.99 17.82
N GLN A 229 -1.44 -6.78 17.35
CA GLN A 229 -1.69 -5.62 18.22
C GLN A 229 -3.05 -5.71 18.89
N GLU A 230 -4.09 -6.19 18.21
CA GLU A 230 -5.41 -6.41 18.85
C GLU A 230 -5.35 -7.49 19.92
N MET A 231 -4.60 -8.57 19.70
CA MET A 231 -4.39 -9.60 20.74
C MET A 231 -3.67 -9.03 21.97
N GLN A 232 -2.66 -8.17 21.77
CA GLN A 232 -1.99 -7.50 22.89
C GLN A 232 -2.96 -6.60 23.68
N ARG A 233 -3.77 -5.79 23.01
CA ARG A 233 -4.80 -4.96 23.63
C ARG A 233 -5.86 -5.78 24.37
N SER A 234 -6.23 -6.94 23.83
CA SER A 234 -7.17 -7.86 24.47
C SER A 234 -6.64 -8.40 25.79
N VAL A 235 -5.35 -8.74 25.86
CA VAL A 235 -4.71 -9.20 27.10
C VAL A 235 -4.73 -8.09 28.16
N GLU A 236 -4.42 -6.84 27.78
CA GLU A 236 -4.43 -5.67 28.68
C GLU A 236 -5.84 -5.34 29.24
N ARG A 237 -6.89 -5.75 28.53
CA ARG A 237 -8.29 -5.52 28.91
C ARG A 237 -8.98 -6.75 29.54
N ARG A 238 -8.23 -7.81 29.78
CA ARG A 238 -8.81 -9.09 30.21
C ARG A 238 -9.61 -8.97 31.49
N ASP A 239 -9.06 -8.29 32.50
CA ASP A 239 -9.73 -8.13 33.80
C ASP A 239 -11.07 -7.39 33.67
N ALA A 240 -11.13 -6.35 32.79
CA ALA A 240 -12.35 -5.64 32.51
C ALA A 240 -13.39 -6.50 31.78
N LEU A 241 -12.96 -7.36 30.87
CA LEU A 241 -13.82 -8.29 30.15
C LEU A 241 -14.34 -9.39 31.09
N ASP A 242 -13.50 -9.96 31.93
CA ASP A 242 -13.87 -10.98 32.90
C ASP A 242 -14.87 -10.42 33.91
N ALA A 243 -14.68 -9.17 34.36
CA ALA A 243 -15.65 -8.46 35.21
C ALA A 243 -17.00 -8.23 34.50
N PHE A 244 -17.00 -7.92 33.20
CA PHE A 244 -18.22 -7.76 32.39
C PHE A 244 -18.96 -9.09 32.16
N LEU A 245 -18.23 -10.20 31.99
CA LEU A 245 -18.78 -11.54 31.75
C LEU A 245 -19.13 -12.27 33.04
N ALA A 246 -18.75 -11.77 34.21
CA ALA A 246 -19.05 -12.40 35.49
C ALA A 246 -20.57 -12.57 35.70
N PRO A 247 -21.05 -13.73 36.16
CA PRO A 247 -22.46 -13.93 36.44
C PRO A 247 -23.00 -12.87 37.38
N GLY A 248 -24.00 -12.11 36.94
CA GLY A 248 -24.65 -11.06 37.73
C GLY A 248 -24.18 -9.61 37.48
N ALA A 249 -23.10 -9.38 36.71
CA ALA A 249 -22.61 -8.02 36.44
C ALA A 249 -23.57 -7.18 35.58
N ASN A 250 -24.41 -7.79 34.76
CA ASN A 250 -25.26 -7.10 33.79
C ASN A 250 -26.76 -7.01 34.15
N GLY A 251 -27.18 -7.34 35.37
CA GLY A 251 -28.57 -7.14 35.79
C GLY A 251 -29.66 -7.85 35.00
N VAL A 252 -29.30 -8.61 33.98
CA VAL A 252 -30.23 -9.43 33.19
C VAL A 252 -30.43 -10.73 33.95
N ARG A 253 -31.40 -10.74 34.86
CA ARG A 253 -31.94 -12.00 35.40
C ARG A 253 -32.52 -12.75 34.19
N ALA A 254 -31.98 -13.94 33.91
CA ALA A 254 -32.69 -14.88 33.08
C ALA A 254 -34.10 -15.02 33.64
N ALA A 255 -35.11 -14.60 32.88
CA ALA A 255 -36.48 -14.92 33.18
C ALA A 255 -36.60 -16.44 33.05
N THR A 256 -36.76 -17.11 34.17
CA THR A 256 -37.18 -18.52 34.26
C THR A 256 -38.60 -18.69 33.73
#